data_9e6a9c2b1cc98397a67c32cce5eca6ba
#
_entry.id   9e6a9c2b1cc98397a67c32cce5eca6ba
#
_cell.length_a   1.000
_cell.length_b   1.000
_cell.length_c   1.000
_cell.angle_alpha   90.00
_cell.angle_beta   90.00
_cell.angle_gamma   90.00
#
_symmetry.space_group_name_H-M   'P 1'
#
loop_
_entity.id
_entity.type
_entity.pdbx_description
1 polymer ?
#
loop_
_entity_poly.entity_id
_entity_poly.type
_entity_poly.pdbx_seq_one_letter_code
_entity_poly.pdbx_strand_id
1 'polypeptide(L)'
;PEIIVASSANNQAITNILKDFKAETTNDTTHPRLSNRWLPELDTLGLYLSGKKELQQQYKMMFNPKGDGFPAAYDTPERQEEYKQFYLQCFNNFFKKNYQDETKCRQFLRKEMQALQKKIILCIQAAETTEYGNRKENNILQKFIRKFHEPLPSYDKVIEQWTLTEEFKERYEKISSNPEYGNLPYTEDMAVRLDISYRYQMFWYAIHYREAEFIHRLSRCDEGKQRTQEAYTQRLKRLACVMPVFISTFHSLPKYMTYAENGKWDIPLYNGIDLLIVDESGQVSPELAVPSFSLAKQAIIVGDIQQIEPVWSISDEYSFINLKNLGIVSNQSSEKYRFLENNGFLSSSGSIMKLARKSCNFTVKGEKGAFLTEHRRCVDSIIAYCNDYVYHGRLLPKKGNEVKYKSLPSKGYVHINSYSSPEKTGSRLNRAEAEAIVCWLELEKDNLEKTYKKPIHEIVAVVTPFKAQEAEIRHQIQKISGNEKYKDMIIGTVHSLQGAQCPIVLFSTVNSPEDHSLFMERDGKYNMLNVAI
;
A
#
# COMPACT_ATOMS: atom_id res chain seq x y z
N PRO A 1 7.77 -18.52 9.68
CA PRO A 1 7.28 -17.19 9.37
C PRO A 1 5.82 -17.03 9.75
N GLU A 2 5.41 -15.80 10.00
CA GLU A 2 4.04 -15.40 10.23
C GLU A 2 3.28 -15.26 8.91
N ILE A 3 1.97 -15.47 8.94
CA ILE A 3 1.08 -15.27 7.79
C ILE A 3 0.53 -13.85 7.88
N ILE A 4 1.04 -12.98 7.01
CA ILE A 4 0.64 -11.57 6.92
C ILE A 4 -0.20 -11.39 5.66
N VAL A 5 -1.36 -10.77 5.80
CA VAL A 5 -2.26 -10.49 4.68
C VAL A 5 -2.53 -9.00 4.59
N ALA A 6 -2.33 -8.42 3.41
CA ALA A 6 -2.80 -7.08 3.07
C ALA A 6 -4.10 -7.19 2.27
N SER A 7 -5.14 -6.46 2.68
CA SER A 7 -6.46 -6.52 2.04
C SER A 7 -7.08 -5.13 1.86
N SER A 8 -7.83 -4.98 0.77
CA SER A 8 -8.64 -3.80 0.47
C SER A 8 -9.95 -4.19 -0.20
N ALA A 9 -10.94 -3.32 -0.19
CA ALA A 9 -12.16 -3.49 -0.99
C ALA A 9 -11.93 -3.19 -2.48
N ASN A 10 -10.94 -2.38 -2.78
CA ASN A 10 -10.68 -1.80 -4.10
C ASN A 10 -9.56 -2.55 -4.83
N ASN A 11 -9.80 -2.97 -6.08
CA ASN A 11 -8.79 -3.61 -6.92
C ASN A 11 -7.63 -2.66 -7.27
N GLN A 12 -7.87 -1.35 -7.37
CA GLN A 12 -6.83 -0.37 -7.64
C GLN A 12 -5.82 -0.29 -6.49
N ALA A 13 -6.30 -0.27 -5.24
CA ALA A 13 -5.43 -0.33 -4.06
C ALA A 13 -4.58 -1.62 -4.05
N ILE A 14 -5.19 -2.77 -4.36
CA ILE A 14 -4.46 -4.04 -4.50
C ILE A 14 -3.38 -3.95 -5.58
N THR A 15 -3.68 -3.35 -6.73
CA THR A 15 -2.71 -3.18 -7.83
C THR A 15 -1.54 -2.30 -7.42
N ASN A 16 -1.79 -1.24 -6.65
CA ASN A 16 -0.74 -0.36 -6.14
C ASN A 16 0.17 -1.12 -5.17
N ILE A 17 -0.41 -1.83 -4.20
CA ILE A 17 0.36 -2.67 -3.26
C ILE A 17 1.23 -3.68 -4.03
N LEU A 18 0.68 -4.37 -5.04
CA LEU A 18 1.43 -5.35 -5.84
C LEU A 18 2.61 -4.74 -6.59
N LYS A 19 2.47 -3.51 -7.10
CA LYS A 19 3.57 -2.78 -7.77
C LYS A 19 4.71 -2.49 -6.83
N ASP A 20 4.41 -2.12 -5.58
CA ASP A 20 5.41 -1.78 -4.57
C ASP A 20 6.17 -3.01 -4.06
N PHE A 21 5.56 -4.20 -4.16
CA PHE A 21 6.17 -5.48 -3.78
C PHE A 21 6.95 -6.16 -4.92
N LYS A 22 7.14 -5.53 -6.08
CA LYS A 22 8.01 -6.06 -7.13
C LYS A 22 9.47 -6.13 -6.66
N ALA A 23 10.14 -7.20 -7.07
CA ALA A 23 11.56 -7.43 -6.84
C ALA A 23 12.19 -7.95 -8.14
N GLU A 24 13.50 -7.79 -8.27
CA GLU A 24 14.23 -8.34 -9.40
C GLU A 24 14.84 -9.69 -9.02
N THR A 25 14.69 -10.68 -9.89
CA THR A 25 15.43 -11.95 -9.78
C THR A 25 16.81 -11.76 -10.40
N THR A 26 17.84 -12.36 -9.78
CA THR A 26 19.16 -12.35 -10.41
C THR A 26 19.16 -13.23 -11.65
N ASN A 27 19.72 -12.73 -12.74
CA ASN A 27 19.94 -13.50 -13.97
C ASN A 27 21.39 -14.02 -14.07
N ASP A 28 22.29 -13.46 -13.25
CA ASP A 28 23.69 -13.82 -13.19
C ASP A 28 24.06 -14.24 -11.76
N THR A 29 24.24 -15.54 -11.58
CA THR A 29 24.64 -16.10 -10.29
C THR A 29 26.11 -15.88 -9.97
N THR A 30 26.93 -15.45 -10.94
CA THR A 30 28.37 -15.17 -10.75
C THR A 30 28.61 -13.80 -10.12
N HIS A 31 27.74 -12.83 -10.42
CA HIS A 31 27.80 -11.46 -9.87
C HIS A 31 26.42 -11.04 -9.31
N PRO A 32 25.89 -11.75 -8.33
CA PRO A 32 24.57 -11.43 -7.79
C PRO A 32 24.60 -10.12 -7.02
N ARG A 33 23.54 -9.32 -7.16
CA ARG A 33 23.34 -8.13 -6.33
C ARG A 33 22.62 -8.49 -5.04
N LEU A 34 22.89 -7.75 -3.97
CA LEU A 34 22.19 -7.94 -2.70
C LEU A 34 20.68 -7.74 -2.83
N SER A 35 20.28 -6.76 -3.64
CA SER A 35 18.88 -6.36 -3.84
C SER A 35 18.08 -7.26 -4.79
N ASN A 36 18.68 -8.30 -5.32
CA ASN A 36 17.98 -9.25 -6.19
C ASN A 36 17.56 -10.50 -5.42
N ARG A 37 16.49 -11.15 -5.88
CA ARG A 37 16.08 -12.46 -5.34
C ARG A 37 17.09 -13.52 -5.80
N TRP A 38 17.49 -14.39 -4.86
CA TRP A 38 18.43 -15.48 -5.12
C TRP A 38 17.73 -16.83 -5.31
N LEU A 39 16.51 -16.77 -5.78
CA LEU A 39 15.72 -17.92 -6.22
C LEU A 39 15.22 -17.67 -7.64
N PRO A 40 15.23 -18.67 -8.53
CA PRO A 40 14.79 -18.50 -9.91
C PRO A 40 13.31 -18.13 -10.00
N GLU A 41 12.93 -17.40 -11.03
CA GLU A 41 11.54 -17.05 -11.36
C GLU A 41 10.78 -16.23 -10.31
N LEU A 42 11.43 -15.79 -9.24
CA LEU A 42 10.80 -15.09 -8.14
C LEU A 42 11.08 -13.58 -8.22
N ASP A 43 10.12 -12.82 -8.73
CA ASP A 43 10.21 -11.38 -9.02
C ASP A 43 9.33 -10.52 -8.11
N THR A 44 8.93 -11.05 -6.96
CA THR A 44 8.03 -10.36 -6.04
C THR A 44 8.28 -10.74 -4.59
N LEU A 45 7.88 -9.86 -3.68
CA LEU A 45 7.77 -10.09 -2.23
C LEU A 45 6.31 -10.32 -1.80
N GLY A 46 5.35 -10.12 -2.71
CA GLY A 46 3.92 -10.27 -2.44
C GLY A 46 3.29 -11.39 -3.25
N LEU A 47 2.35 -12.11 -2.66
CA LEU A 47 1.58 -13.15 -3.31
C LEU A 47 0.12 -12.72 -3.46
N TYR A 48 -0.34 -12.48 -4.68
CA TYR A 48 -1.71 -12.10 -4.95
C TYR A 48 -2.66 -13.29 -4.94
N LEU A 49 -3.63 -13.28 -4.04
CA LEU A 49 -4.68 -14.29 -3.93
C LEU A 49 -5.88 -13.87 -4.78
N SER A 50 -5.96 -14.34 -6.02
CA SER A 50 -7.05 -14.02 -6.94
C SER A 50 -7.43 -15.20 -7.83
N GLY A 51 -8.73 -15.37 -8.05
CA GLY A 51 -9.28 -16.38 -8.96
C GLY A 51 -9.34 -15.96 -10.43
N LYS A 52 -8.97 -14.72 -10.77
CA LYS A 52 -9.06 -14.20 -12.15
C LYS A 52 -7.87 -14.67 -12.99
N LYS A 53 -8.12 -15.53 -13.98
CA LYS A 53 -7.09 -16.07 -14.87
C LYS A 53 -6.33 -14.99 -15.66
N GLU A 54 -6.98 -13.90 -16.02
CA GLU A 54 -6.40 -12.77 -16.77
C GLU A 54 -5.25 -12.11 -16.04
N LEU A 55 -5.29 -12.10 -14.70
CA LEU A 55 -4.24 -11.52 -13.87
C LEU A 55 -3.09 -12.51 -13.59
N GLN A 56 -3.24 -13.81 -13.90
CA GLN A 56 -2.22 -14.83 -13.63
C GLN A 56 -0.92 -14.60 -14.40
N GLN A 57 -1.01 -14.01 -15.58
CA GLN A 57 0.16 -13.68 -16.39
C GLN A 57 0.91 -12.44 -15.86
N GLN A 58 0.20 -11.54 -15.17
CA GLN A 58 0.75 -10.27 -14.72
C GLN A 58 1.31 -10.33 -13.29
N TYR A 59 0.72 -11.16 -12.42
CA TYR A 59 1.08 -11.24 -11.00
C TYR A 59 1.25 -12.69 -10.55
N LYS A 60 2.18 -12.94 -9.65
CA LYS A 60 2.28 -14.22 -8.96
C LYS A 60 1.04 -14.41 -8.10
N MET A 61 0.34 -15.52 -8.31
CA MET A 61 -0.95 -15.77 -7.71
C MET A 61 -1.00 -17.13 -7.05
N MET A 62 -1.74 -17.21 -5.95
CA MET A 62 -2.03 -18.49 -5.32
C MET A 62 -2.97 -19.31 -6.20
N PHE A 63 -2.78 -20.62 -6.25
CA PHE A 63 -3.63 -21.54 -6.97
C PHE A 63 -5.08 -21.52 -6.43
N ASN A 64 -6.00 -21.83 -7.31
CA ASN A 64 -7.38 -22.08 -6.93
C ASN A 64 -7.51 -23.40 -6.11
N PRO A 65 -8.70 -23.75 -5.59
CA PRO A 65 -8.92 -25.00 -4.86
C PRO A 65 -8.53 -26.28 -5.59
N LYS A 66 -8.34 -26.23 -6.94
CA LYS A 66 -7.88 -27.37 -7.75
C LYS A 66 -6.37 -27.59 -7.72
N GLY A 67 -5.62 -26.66 -7.12
CA GLY A 67 -4.17 -26.77 -6.96
C GLY A 67 -3.34 -26.27 -8.14
N ASP A 68 -3.93 -25.48 -9.03
CA ASP A 68 -3.25 -24.90 -10.18
C ASP A 68 -2.62 -23.54 -9.86
N GLY A 69 -1.56 -23.18 -10.55
CA GLY A 69 -0.95 -21.85 -10.52
C GLY A 69 0.50 -21.85 -10.08
N PHE A 70 1.14 -20.67 -10.14
CA PHE A 70 2.55 -20.49 -9.84
C PHE A 70 2.98 -21.06 -8.47
N PRO A 71 2.32 -20.78 -7.33
CA PRO A 71 2.78 -21.31 -6.05
C PRO A 71 2.71 -22.83 -5.96
N ALA A 72 1.76 -23.47 -6.65
CA ALA A 72 1.66 -24.93 -6.67
C ALA A 72 2.81 -25.56 -7.44
N ALA A 73 3.24 -24.93 -8.54
CA ALA A 73 4.41 -25.37 -9.31
C ALA A 73 5.74 -24.98 -8.64
N TYR A 74 5.75 -23.92 -7.85
CA TYR A 74 6.93 -23.39 -7.18
C TYR A 74 7.22 -24.10 -5.85
N ASP A 75 6.19 -24.39 -5.05
CA ASP A 75 6.27 -25.04 -3.75
C ASP A 75 6.22 -26.57 -3.89
N THR A 76 7.19 -27.14 -4.58
CA THR A 76 7.29 -28.59 -4.83
C THR A 76 8.65 -29.13 -4.40
N PRO A 77 8.70 -30.30 -3.71
CA PRO A 77 9.95 -30.92 -3.29
C PRO A 77 10.89 -31.25 -4.45
N GLU A 78 10.35 -31.53 -5.64
CA GLU A 78 11.10 -31.89 -6.84
C GLU A 78 12.04 -30.75 -7.31
N ARG A 79 11.67 -29.49 -7.03
CA ARG A 79 12.48 -28.32 -7.39
C ARG A 79 13.48 -27.90 -6.30
N GLN A 80 13.49 -28.56 -5.16
CA GLN A 80 14.31 -28.19 -4.01
C GLN A 80 15.81 -28.15 -4.34
N GLU A 81 16.31 -29.12 -5.06
CA GLU A 81 17.75 -29.18 -5.40
C GLU A 81 18.14 -28.08 -6.40
N GLU A 82 17.28 -27.77 -7.37
CA GLU A 82 17.47 -26.65 -8.30
C GLU A 82 17.58 -25.32 -7.54
N TYR A 83 16.65 -25.05 -6.62
CA TYR A 83 16.67 -23.84 -5.80
C TYR A 83 17.89 -23.75 -4.90
N LYS A 84 18.28 -24.87 -4.31
CA LYS A 84 19.46 -24.96 -3.45
C LYS A 84 20.74 -24.62 -4.22
N GLN A 85 20.93 -25.20 -5.38
CA GLN A 85 22.11 -24.94 -6.21
C GLN A 85 22.17 -23.47 -6.65
N PHE A 86 21.07 -22.95 -7.14
CA PHE A 86 20.99 -21.55 -7.56
C PHE A 86 21.29 -20.61 -6.40
N TYR A 87 20.66 -20.81 -5.24
CA TYR A 87 20.86 -20.00 -4.04
C TYR A 87 22.31 -20.06 -3.55
N LEU A 88 22.89 -21.26 -3.47
CA LEU A 88 24.26 -21.45 -2.99
C LEU A 88 25.28 -20.78 -3.92
N GLN A 89 25.08 -20.82 -5.24
CA GLN A 89 25.93 -20.09 -6.17
C GLN A 89 25.88 -18.58 -5.91
N CYS A 90 24.69 -18.00 -5.81
CA CYS A 90 24.53 -16.59 -5.49
C CYS A 90 25.17 -16.24 -4.14
N PHE A 91 24.86 -16.99 -3.09
CA PHE A 91 25.38 -16.75 -1.75
C PHE A 91 26.91 -16.80 -1.71
N ASN A 92 27.49 -17.86 -2.23
CA ASN A 92 28.94 -18.08 -2.20
C ASN A 92 29.67 -17.01 -3.03
N ASN A 93 29.16 -16.64 -4.18
CA ASN A 93 29.74 -15.60 -5.02
C ASN A 93 29.63 -14.20 -4.37
N PHE A 94 28.50 -13.89 -3.74
CA PHE A 94 28.31 -12.60 -3.07
C PHE A 94 29.20 -12.46 -1.83
N PHE A 95 29.16 -13.45 -0.92
CA PHE A 95 29.88 -13.37 0.36
C PHE A 95 31.31 -13.91 0.30
N LYS A 96 31.79 -14.36 -0.89
CA LYS A 96 33.10 -15.01 -1.05
C LYS A 96 33.29 -16.18 -0.07
N LYS A 97 32.30 -17.04 -0.02
CA LYS A 97 32.26 -18.26 0.81
C LYS A 97 32.26 -19.52 -0.07
N ASN A 98 32.32 -20.66 0.56
CA ASN A 98 32.20 -21.96 -0.10
C ASN A 98 31.35 -22.89 0.77
N TYR A 99 30.09 -22.52 0.96
CA TYR A 99 29.14 -23.34 1.70
C TYR A 99 28.41 -24.28 0.75
N GLN A 100 28.16 -25.51 1.23
CA GLN A 100 27.47 -26.57 0.49
C GLN A 100 26.06 -26.82 1.06
N ASP A 101 25.64 -26.03 2.06
CA ASP A 101 24.45 -26.25 2.82
C ASP A 101 23.78 -24.88 3.16
N GLU A 102 22.50 -24.77 2.86
CA GLU A 102 21.67 -23.61 3.16
C GLU A 102 21.58 -23.32 4.66
N THR A 103 21.75 -24.32 5.51
CA THR A 103 21.74 -24.13 6.97
C THR A 103 22.94 -23.30 7.44
N LYS A 104 24.12 -23.51 6.86
CA LYS A 104 25.31 -22.67 7.12
C LYS A 104 25.11 -21.24 6.64
N CYS A 105 24.47 -21.07 5.48
CA CYS A 105 24.13 -19.75 4.97
C CYS A 105 23.18 -19.00 5.93
N ARG A 106 22.15 -19.68 6.46
CA ARG A 106 21.23 -19.12 7.46
C ARG A 106 21.95 -18.71 8.74
N GLN A 107 22.85 -19.55 9.27
CA GLN A 107 23.63 -19.25 10.46
C GLN A 107 24.53 -18.01 10.25
N PHE A 108 25.18 -17.92 9.09
CA PHE A 108 25.97 -16.76 8.72
C PHE A 108 25.13 -15.49 8.67
N LEU A 109 24.04 -15.48 7.90
CA LEU A 109 23.14 -14.31 7.77
C LEU A 109 22.57 -13.88 9.12
N ARG A 110 22.19 -14.83 9.98
CA ARG A 110 21.69 -14.52 11.34
C ARG A 110 22.75 -13.78 12.17
N LYS A 111 24.00 -14.22 12.10
CA LYS A 111 25.13 -13.58 12.80
C LYS A 111 25.36 -12.16 12.26
N GLU A 112 25.36 -11.99 10.94
CA GLU A 112 25.52 -10.67 10.31
C GLU A 112 24.38 -9.72 10.67
N MET A 113 23.12 -10.17 10.63
CA MET A 113 21.97 -9.36 11.06
C MET A 113 22.07 -8.93 12.52
N GLN A 114 22.53 -9.82 13.42
CA GLN A 114 22.76 -9.46 14.84
C GLN A 114 23.87 -8.41 14.98
N ALA A 115 24.92 -8.48 14.18
CA ALA A 115 25.99 -7.49 14.16
C ALA A 115 25.49 -6.13 13.65
N LEU A 116 24.70 -6.12 12.56
CA LEU A 116 24.05 -4.92 12.02
C LEU A 116 23.09 -4.29 13.04
N GLN A 117 22.29 -5.10 13.72
CA GLN A 117 21.37 -4.61 14.76
C GLN A 117 22.10 -3.85 15.87
N LYS A 118 23.22 -4.38 16.34
CA LYS A 118 24.05 -3.69 17.34
C LYS A 118 24.58 -2.36 16.81
N LYS A 119 25.06 -2.33 15.54
CA LYS A 119 25.53 -1.10 14.91
C LYS A 119 24.41 -0.06 14.78
N ILE A 120 23.22 -0.48 14.34
CA ILE A 120 22.05 0.40 14.23
C ILE A 120 21.70 1.04 15.57
N ILE A 121 21.66 0.25 16.65
CA ILE A 121 21.37 0.75 18.00
C ILE A 121 22.42 1.79 18.43
N LEU A 122 23.71 1.52 18.24
CA LEU A 122 24.78 2.46 18.57
C LEU A 122 24.66 3.78 17.78
N CYS A 123 24.33 3.71 16.50
CA CYS A 123 24.15 4.88 15.66
C CYS A 123 22.98 5.76 16.14
N ILE A 124 21.84 5.15 16.47
CA ILE A 124 20.67 5.87 17.00
C ILE A 124 21.02 6.53 18.32
N GLN A 125 21.66 5.81 19.25
CA GLN A 125 22.06 6.34 20.55
C GLN A 125 23.06 7.50 20.43
N ALA A 126 24.02 7.41 19.50
CA ALA A 126 24.97 8.48 19.24
C ALA A 126 24.27 9.76 18.74
N ALA A 127 23.33 9.63 17.81
CA ALA A 127 22.56 10.76 17.29
C ALA A 127 21.68 11.41 18.37
N GLU A 128 20.94 10.60 19.14
CA GLU A 128 20.10 11.08 20.24
C GLU A 128 20.94 11.79 21.32
N THR A 129 22.09 11.25 21.68
CA THR A 129 22.98 11.86 22.70
C THR A 129 23.54 13.20 22.22
N THR A 130 23.87 13.31 20.94
CA THR A 130 24.39 14.55 20.35
C THR A 130 23.31 15.61 20.22
N GLU A 131 22.10 15.25 19.79
CA GLU A 131 21.00 16.20 19.56
C GLU A 131 20.38 16.72 20.85
N TYR A 132 20.10 15.82 21.78
CA TYR A 132 19.37 16.19 23.00
C TYR A 132 20.28 16.56 24.17
N GLY A 133 21.60 16.39 24.01
CA GLY A 133 22.59 16.81 24.98
C GLY A 133 22.35 16.23 26.36
N ASN A 134 23.02 16.75 27.39
CA ASN A 134 22.83 16.40 28.79
C ASN A 134 21.51 16.99 29.39
N ARG A 135 20.36 16.87 28.70
CA ARG A 135 19.08 17.17 29.33
C ARG A 135 18.94 16.26 30.56
N LYS A 136 19.10 16.86 31.72
CA LYS A 136 18.85 16.24 33.04
C LYS A 136 17.37 15.87 33.18
N GLU A 137 16.90 14.88 32.45
CA GLU A 137 15.59 14.29 32.69
C GLU A 137 15.70 12.78 32.72
N ASN A 138 15.14 12.21 33.77
CA ASN A 138 15.05 10.80 34.12
C ASN A 138 14.45 9.93 33.02
N ASN A 139 15.18 9.62 31.96
CA ASN A 139 14.72 8.74 30.93
C ASN A 139 15.16 7.30 31.20
N ILE A 140 14.23 6.36 31.13
CA ILE A 140 14.47 4.92 31.29
C ILE A 140 15.60 4.45 30.37
N LEU A 141 15.79 5.10 29.21
CA LEU A 141 16.89 4.87 28.26
C LEU A 141 18.26 5.16 28.91
N GLN A 142 18.42 6.24 29.68
CA GLN A 142 19.70 6.56 30.36
C GLN A 142 20.04 5.54 31.45
N LYS A 143 19.06 4.96 32.12
CA LYS A 143 19.28 3.85 33.05
C LYS A 143 19.75 2.57 32.35
N PHE A 144 19.33 2.35 31.12
CA PHE A 144 19.79 1.23 30.30
C PHE A 144 21.20 1.45 29.76
N ILE A 145 21.52 2.67 29.32
CA ILE A 145 22.85 3.09 28.80
C ILE A 145 23.93 3.01 29.89
N ARG A 146 23.63 3.40 31.14
CA ARG A 146 24.59 3.33 32.27
C ARG A 146 25.00 1.90 32.66
N LYS A 147 24.37 0.86 32.13
CA LYS A 147 24.79 -0.54 32.33
C LYS A 147 25.92 -0.99 31.38
N PHE A 148 26.22 -0.23 30.33
CA PHE A 148 27.35 -0.46 29.44
C PHE A 148 28.48 0.48 29.85
N HIS A 149 29.56 -0.07 30.38
CA HIS A 149 30.69 0.69 30.96
C HIS A 149 31.57 1.43 29.96
N GLU A 150 31.23 1.49 28.67
CA GLU A 150 31.97 2.24 27.67
C GLU A 150 31.22 3.52 27.26
N PRO A 151 31.93 4.68 27.17
CA PRO A 151 31.30 5.90 26.68
C PRO A 151 30.82 5.68 25.22
N LEU A 152 29.57 6.09 24.97
CA LEU A 152 29.03 6.04 23.58
C LEU A 152 29.89 6.94 22.68
N PRO A 153 30.19 6.47 21.44
CA PRO A 153 30.89 7.30 20.47
C PRO A 153 30.03 8.52 20.13
N SER A 154 30.67 9.67 19.87
CA SER A 154 29.95 10.84 19.36
C SER A 154 29.41 10.57 17.96
N TYR A 155 28.40 11.36 17.54
CA TYR A 155 27.84 11.30 16.18
C TYR A 155 28.93 11.36 15.11
N ASP A 156 29.86 12.33 15.22
CA ASP A 156 30.93 12.52 14.24
C ASP A 156 31.84 11.30 14.13
N LYS A 157 32.21 10.67 15.26
CA LYS A 157 32.99 9.42 15.24
C LYS A 157 32.27 8.27 14.58
N VAL A 158 30.93 8.18 14.75
CA VAL A 158 30.12 7.17 14.08
C VAL A 158 30.11 7.41 12.57
N ILE A 159 30.00 8.67 12.13
CA ILE A 159 30.00 9.03 10.72
C ILE A 159 31.38 8.82 10.08
N GLU A 160 32.48 9.17 10.74
CA GLU A 160 33.85 8.91 10.27
C GLU A 160 34.12 7.42 10.05
N GLN A 161 33.55 6.55 10.87
CA GLN A 161 33.67 5.10 10.75
C GLN A 161 32.64 4.46 9.80
N TRP A 162 31.77 5.25 9.19
CA TRP A 162 30.71 4.79 8.32
C TRP A 162 31.26 4.35 6.96
N THR A 163 31.48 3.06 6.82
CA THR A 163 31.87 2.47 5.55
C THR A 163 30.64 2.21 4.68
N LEU A 164 30.46 3.02 3.66
CA LEU A 164 29.46 2.77 2.62
C LEU A 164 30.07 1.87 1.54
N THR A 165 29.33 0.85 1.12
CA THR A 165 29.63 0.14 -0.13
C THR A 165 29.36 1.06 -1.32
N GLU A 166 29.93 0.80 -2.50
CA GLU A 166 29.69 1.62 -3.69
C GLU A 166 28.18 1.78 -3.98
N GLU A 167 27.41 0.72 -3.82
CA GLU A 167 25.95 0.74 -3.98
C GLU A 167 25.25 1.76 -3.04
N PHE A 168 25.77 1.92 -1.83
CA PHE A 168 25.22 2.88 -0.86
C PHE A 168 25.73 4.29 -1.06
N LYS A 169 26.94 4.48 -1.62
CA LYS A 169 27.48 5.80 -1.96
C LYS A 169 26.62 6.48 -3.01
N GLU A 170 26.29 5.81 -4.11
CA GLU A 170 25.41 6.36 -5.14
C GLU A 170 24.04 6.79 -4.58
N ARG A 171 23.47 5.98 -3.69
CA ARG A 171 22.20 6.32 -3.04
C ARG A 171 22.32 7.50 -2.09
N TYR A 172 23.38 7.54 -1.32
CA TYR A 172 23.65 8.61 -0.38
C TYR A 172 23.89 9.94 -1.12
N GLU A 173 24.69 9.95 -2.18
CA GLU A 173 24.93 11.13 -3.00
C GLU A 173 23.65 11.69 -3.62
N LYS A 174 22.78 10.80 -4.09
CA LYS A 174 21.47 11.18 -4.63
C LYS A 174 20.55 11.81 -3.59
N ILE A 175 20.61 11.37 -2.34
CA ILE A 175 19.81 11.93 -1.25
C ILE A 175 20.46 13.19 -0.70
N SER A 176 21.78 13.17 -0.45
CA SER A 176 22.52 14.32 0.10
C SER A 176 22.57 15.52 -0.83
N SER A 177 22.43 15.31 -2.14
CA SER A 177 22.29 16.40 -3.13
C SER A 177 20.92 17.09 -3.09
N ASN A 178 19.94 16.54 -2.38
CA ASN A 178 18.65 17.19 -2.20
C ASN A 178 18.72 18.23 -1.07
N PRO A 179 18.42 19.53 -1.34
CA PRO A 179 18.48 20.60 -0.34
C PRO A 179 17.67 20.34 0.94
N GLU A 180 16.62 19.52 0.85
CA GLU A 180 15.79 19.15 2.01
C GLU A 180 16.56 18.37 3.08
N TYR A 181 17.65 17.70 2.72
CA TYR A 181 18.46 16.89 3.64
C TYR A 181 19.74 17.60 4.13
N GLY A 182 19.99 18.85 3.70
CA GLY A 182 21.22 19.57 4.01
C GLY A 182 21.35 20.07 5.45
N ASN A 183 20.27 20.17 6.22
CA ASN A 183 20.23 20.69 7.59
C ASN A 183 19.27 19.90 8.49
N LEU A 184 19.27 18.57 8.40
CA LEU A 184 18.45 17.73 9.25
C LEU A 184 19.00 17.69 10.71
N PRO A 185 18.13 17.57 11.71
CA PRO A 185 18.54 17.18 13.05
C PRO A 185 19.35 15.88 13.03
N TYR A 186 20.24 15.68 14.00
CA TYR A 186 21.11 14.48 14.05
C TYR A 186 20.35 13.16 14.01
N THR A 187 19.20 13.10 14.68
CA THR A 187 18.36 11.89 14.68
C THR A 187 17.70 11.63 13.34
N GLU A 188 17.27 12.66 12.61
CA GLU A 188 16.68 12.54 11.29
C GLU A 188 17.74 12.19 10.24
N ASP A 189 18.92 12.85 10.26
CA ASP A 189 20.03 12.52 9.38
C ASP A 189 20.49 11.06 9.59
N MET A 190 20.62 10.64 10.85
CA MET A 190 20.96 9.26 11.17
C MET A 190 19.90 8.27 10.66
N ALA A 191 18.62 8.59 10.77
CA ALA A 191 17.55 7.74 10.26
C ALA A 191 17.67 7.55 8.75
N VAL A 192 17.89 8.63 7.99
CA VAL A 192 18.12 8.57 6.53
C VAL A 192 19.33 7.69 6.19
N ARG A 193 20.47 7.91 6.86
CA ARG A 193 21.69 7.11 6.64
C ARG A 193 21.47 5.64 6.92
N LEU A 194 20.76 5.30 8.00
CA LEU A 194 20.44 3.93 8.36
C LEU A 194 19.53 3.27 7.32
N ASP A 195 18.54 3.98 6.80
CA ASP A 195 17.58 3.44 5.83
C ASP A 195 18.24 3.11 4.49
N ILE A 196 19.17 3.93 4.02
CA ILE A 196 19.89 3.67 2.76
C ILE A 196 21.05 2.67 2.92
N SER A 197 21.45 2.30 4.13
CA SER A 197 22.62 1.45 4.39
C SER A 197 22.28 0.22 5.26
N TYR A 198 22.46 0.31 6.58
CA TYR A 198 22.39 -0.85 7.47
C TYR A 198 21.01 -1.47 7.57
N ARG A 199 19.92 -0.68 7.59
CA ARG A 199 18.55 -1.20 7.59
C ARG A 199 18.22 -1.86 6.26
N TYR A 200 18.62 -1.24 5.14
CA TYR A 200 18.49 -1.81 3.81
C TYR A 200 19.25 -3.14 3.69
N GLN A 201 20.51 -3.17 4.15
CA GLN A 201 21.33 -4.38 4.15
C GLN A 201 20.69 -5.48 5.01
N MET A 202 20.22 -5.12 6.21
CA MET A 202 19.54 -6.05 7.11
C MET A 202 18.25 -6.61 6.52
N PHE A 203 17.48 -5.77 5.81
CA PHE A 203 16.28 -6.21 5.10
C PHE A 203 16.59 -7.31 4.08
N TRP A 204 17.58 -7.08 3.23
CA TRP A 204 17.95 -8.07 2.20
C TRP A 204 18.61 -9.32 2.80
N TYR A 205 19.38 -9.19 3.86
CA TYR A 205 19.88 -10.37 4.60
C TYR A 205 18.72 -11.18 5.18
N ALA A 206 17.67 -10.54 5.65
CA ALA A 206 16.48 -11.24 6.11
C ALA A 206 15.73 -11.94 4.96
N ILE A 207 15.64 -11.33 3.78
CA ILE A 207 15.07 -11.95 2.59
C ILE A 207 15.87 -13.22 2.22
N HIS A 208 17.21 -13.12 2.10
CA HIS A 208 18.04 -14.27 1.75
C HIS A 208 18.06 -15.36 2.85
N TYR A 209 17.96 -14.96 4.11
CA TYR A 209 17.75 -15.92 5.20
C TYR A 209 16.44 -16.71 5.01
N ARG A 210 15.37 -16.03 4.61
CA ARG A 210 14.06 -16.65 4.38
C ARG A 210 14.03 -17.50 3.11
N GLU A 211 14.77 -17.14 2.08
CA GLU A 211 14.97 -17.97 0.89
C GLU A 211 15.65 -19.30 1.24
N ALA A 212 16.72 -19.24 2.02
CA ALA A 212 17.38 -20.46 2.53
C ALA A 212 16.46 -21.28 3.45
N GLU A 213 15.61 -20.62 4.25
CA GLU A 213 14.62 -21.30 5.08
C GLU A 213 13.55 -22.00 4.23
N PHE A 214 13.11 -21.40 3.14
CA PHE A 214 12.18 -22.00 2.18
C PHE A 214 12.75 -23.31 1.60
N ILE A 215 13.99 -23.28 1.09
CA ILE A 215 14.68 -24.45 0.56
C ILE A 215 14.73 -25.57 1.62
N HIS A 216 15.12 -25.22 2.85
CA HIS A 216 15.19 -26.17 3.95
C HIS A 216 13.84 -26.79 4.31
N ARG A 217 12.76 -26.01 4.22
CA ARG A 217 11.39 -26.50 4.48
C ARG A 217 10.88 -27.38 3.34
N LEU A 218 11.27 -27.12 2.10
CA LEU A 218 10.93 -27.99 0.97
C LEU A 218 11.50 -29.39 1.13
N SER A 219 12.72 -29.54 1.66
CA SER A 219 13.33 -30.85 1.90
C SER A 219 12.61 -31.72 2.94
N ARG A 220 11.68 -31.13 3.70
CA ARG A 220 10.90 -31.78 4.77
C ARG A 220 9.39 -31.74 4.50
N CYS A 221 9.01 -31.50 3.25
CA CYS A 221 7.62 -31.36 2.86
C CYS A 221 6.99 -32.76 2.63
N ASP A 222 6.24 -33.24 3.59
CA ASP A 222 5.53 -34.52 3.53
C ASP A 222 4.02 -34.37 3.21
N GLU A 223 3.52 -33.12 3.17
CA GLU A 223 2.07 -32.88 3.09
C GLU A 223 1.48 -33.22 1.71
N GLY A 224 2.28 -33.24 0.66
CA GLY A 224 1.82 -33.52 -0.70
C GLY A 224 0.71 -32.55 -1.13
N LYS A 225 -0.39 -33.08 -1.68
CA LYS A 225 -1.59 -32.32 -2.06
C LYS A 225 -2.67 -32.28 -0.98
N GLN A 226 -2.35 -32.68 0.25
CA GLN A 226 -3.32 -32.67 1.36
C GLN A 226 -3.76 -31.24 1.67
N ARG A 227 -5.02 -31.10 2.04
CA ARG A 227 -5.65 -29.82 2.42
C ARG A 227 -6.16 -29.81 3.86
N THR A 228 -5.65 -30.68 4.72
CA THR A 228 -5.93 -30.61 6.16
C THR A 228 -5.49 -29.26 6.71
N GLN A 229 -6.05 -28.88 7.85
CA GLN A 229 -5.69 -27.60 8.50
C GLN A 229 -4.18 -27.46 8.68
N GLU A 230 -3.52 -28.51 9.16
CA GLU A 230 -2.09 -28.52 9.42
C GLU A 230 -1.27 -28.41 8.11
N ALA A 231 -1.55 -29.26 7.13
CA ALA A 231 -0.87 -29.28 5.84
C ALA A 231 -0.99 -27.92 5.12
N TYR A 232 -2.21 -27.34 5.10
CA TYR A 232 -2.44 -26.06 4.48
C TYR A 232 -1.73 -24.92 5.20
N THR A 233 -1.74 -24.91 6.53
CA THR A 233 -1.02 -23.92 7.34
C THR A 233 0.49 -24.00 7.13
N GLN A 234 1.08 -25.20 7.07
CA GLN A 234 2.50 -25.40 6.81
C GLN A 234 2.87 -24.88 5.41
N ARG A 235 2.03 -25.12 4.42
CA ARG A 235 2.21 -24.60 3.06
C ARG A 235 2.18 -23.07 3.03
N LEU A 236 1.20 -22.43 3.66
CA LEU A 236 1.14 -20.97 3.76
C LEU A 236 2.39 -20.40 4.43
N LYS A 237 2.83 -21.00 5.54
CA LYS A 237 4.08 -20.61 6.23
C LYS A 237 5.33 -20.81 5.37
N ARG A 238 5.37 -21.82 4.54
CA ARG A 238 6.49 -22.07 3.62
C ARG A 238 6.50 -21.01 2.51
N LEU A 239 5.36 -20.73 1.89
CA LEU A 239 5.22 -19.65 0.91
C LEU A 239 5.53 -18.27 1.51
N ALA A 240 5.18 -18.01 2.76
CA ALA A 240 5.50 -16.78 3.47
C ALA A 240 7.01 -16.57 3.70
N CYS A 241 7.85 -17.62 3.56
CA CYS A 241 9.31 -17.45 3.56
C CYS A 241 9.77 -16.62 2.34
N VAL A 242 9.15 -16.81 1.20
CA VAL A 242 9.62 -16.21 -0.07
C VAL A 242 8.70 -15.09 -0.56
N MET A 243 7.45 -15.12 -0.17
CA MET A 243 6.45 -14.07 -0.42
C MET A 243 5.80 -13.69 0.92
N PRO A 244 6.45 -12.83 1.71
CA PRO A 244 6.08 -12.58 3.11
C PRO A 244 4.73 -11.93 3.30
N VAL A 245 4.14 -11.33 2.26
CA VAL A 245 2.83 -10.68 2.33
C VAL A 245 1.89 -11.30 1.30
N PHE A 246 0.78 -11.85 1.76
CA PHE A 246 -0.31 -12.27 0.89
C PHE A 246 -1.25 -11.08 0.66
N ILE A 247 -1.69 -10.89 -0.57
CA ILE A 247 -2.45 -9.72 -0.98
C ILE A 247 -3.77 -10.20 -1.57
N SER A 248 -4.90 -9.66 -1.11
CA SER A 248 -6.22 -10.07 -1.57
C SER A 248 -7.26 -8.96 -1.41
N THR A 249 -8.34 -9.04 -2.16
CA THR A 249 -9.55 -8.27 -1.83
C THR A 249 -10.33 -8.95 -0.72
N PHE A 250 -11.15 -8.19 0.03
CA PHE A 250 -12.06 -8.74 1.03
C PHE A 250 -13.04 -9.77 0.46
N HIS A 251 -13.46 -9.62 -0.77
CA HIS A 251 -14.32 -10.60 -1.46
C HIS A 251 -13.64 -11.94 -1.73
N SER A 252 -12.32 -11.93 -1.92
CA SER A 252 -11.57 -13.12 -2.28
C SER A 252 -10.93 -13.81 -1.08
N LEU A 253 -10.50 -13.04 -0.09
CA LEU A 253 -9.70 -13.54 1.03
C LEU A 253 -10.34 -14.74 1.78
N PRO A 254 -11.63 -14.72 2.17
CA PRO A 254 -12.23 -15.85 2.87
C PRO A 254 -12.16 -17.16 2.09
N LYS A 255 -12.24 -17.10 0.75
CA LYS A 255 -12.17 -18.25 -0.13
C LYS A 255 -10.80 -18.93 -0.16
N TYR A 256 -9.73 -18.16 0.06
CA TYR A 256 -8.35 -18.67 0.07
C TYR A 256 -7.89 -19.13 1.45
N MET A 257 -8.58 -18.72 2.50
CA MET A 257 -8.26 -19.10 3.88
C MET A 257 -9.22 -20.18 4.36
N THR A 258 -9.25 -21.30 3.62
CA THR A 258 -10.08 -22.47 3.93
C THR A 258 -9.25 -23.75 3.83
N TYR A 259 -9.67 -24.77 4.56
CA TYR A 259 -9.11 -26.12 4.52
C TYR A 259 -10.19 -27.18 4.33
N ALA A 260 -9.79 -28.43 4.18
CA ALA A 260 -10.69 -29.57 4.03
C ALA A 260 -10.37 -30.64 5.06
N GLU A 261 -11.37 -31.16 5.75
CA GLU A 261 -11.21 -32.19 6.75
C GLU A 261 -12.46 -33.07 6.85
N ASN A 262 -12.28 -34.39 7.02
CA ASN A 262 -13.36 -35.35 7.18
C ASN A 262 -14.46 -35.27 6.09
N GLY A 263 -14.03 -35.06 4.82
CA GLY A 263 -14.95 -34.94 3.68
C GLY A 263 -15.68 -33.59 3.58
N LYS A 264 -15.48 -32.68 4.51
CA LYS A 264 -15.98 -31.29 4.43
C LYS A 264 -14.92 -30.40 3.77
N TRP A 265 -15.37 -29.56 2.86
CA TRP A 265 -14.57 -28.60 2.12
C TRP A 265 -14.90 -27.18 2.56
N ASP A 266 -14.00 -26.25 2.25
CA ASP A 266 -14.19 -24.82 2.52
C ASP A 266 -14.44 -24.46 4.00
N ILE A 267 -13.80 -25.22 4.91
CA ILE A 267 -13.84 -24.90 6.34
C ILE A 267 -12.96 -23.68 6.59
N PRO A 268 -13.49 -22.60 7.19
CA PRO A 268 -12.71 -21.38 7.43
C PRO A 268 -11.52 -21.63 8.35
N LEU A 269 -10.35 -21.13 7.96
CA LEU A 269 -9.12 -21.20 8.75
C LEU A 269 -9.11 -20.07 9.79
N TYR A 270 -9.97 -20.18 10.80
CA TYR A 270 -10.07 -19.20 11.88
C TYR A 270 -8.73 -19.01 12.58
N ASN A 271 -8.37 -17.74 12.85
CA ASN A 271 -7.07 -17.35 13.41
C ASN A 271 -5.86 -17.84 12.60
N GLY A 272 -6.04 -18.18 11.32
CA GLY A 272 -4.96 -18.60 10.43
C GLY A 272 -4.06 -17.47 9.94
N ILE A 273 -4.54 -16.23 9.99
CA ILE A 273 -3.81 -15.02 9.64
C ILE A 273 -3.23 -14.41 10.93
N ASP A 274 -1.91 -14.29 11.02
CA ASP A 274 -1.26 -13.71 12.19
C ASP A 274 -1.46 -12.19 12.24
N LEU A 275 -1.40 -11.51 11.08
CA LEU A 275 -1.62 -10.08 10.95
C LEU A 275 -2.40 -9.76 9.66
N LEU A 276 -3.54 -9.11 9.79
CA LEU A 276 -4.32 -8.54 8.69
C LEU A 276 -4.05 -7.03 8.60
N ILE A 277 -3.53 -6.57 7.48
CA ILE A 277 -3.35 -5.15 7.18
C ILE A 277 -4.48 -4.73 6.25
N VAL A 278 -5.30 -3.78 6.67
CA VAL A 278 -6.44 -3.28 5.91
C VAL A 278 -6.10 -1.91 5.37
N ASP A 279 -6.05 -1.80 4.05
CA ASP A 279 -5.85 -0.52 3.38
C ASP A 279 -7.16 0.02 2.81
N GLU A 280 -7.26 1.34 2.69
CA GLU A 280 -8.48 2.05 2.27
C GLU A 280 -9.73 1.63 3.07
N SER A 281 -9.57 1.45 4.38
CA SER A 281 -10.60 0.91 5.27
C SER A 281 -11.84 1.81 5.41
N GLY A 282 -11.73 3.08 5.02
CA GLY A 282 -12.86 4.00 4.88
C GLY A 282 -13.90 3.55 3.87
N GLN A 283 -13.47 2.79 2.84
CA GLN A 283 -14.32 2.26 1.77
C GLN A 283 -14.83 0.83 2.03
N VAL A 284 -14.47 0.21 3.14
CA VAL A 284 -14.84 -1.17 3.45
C VAL A 284 -16.08 -1.16 4.35
N SER A 285 -17.19 -1.69 3.84
CA SER A 285 -18.40 -1.86 4.65
C SER A 285 -18.23 -2.99 5.68
N PRO A 286 -18.92 -2.90 6.84
CA PRO A 286 -18.75 -3.86 7.92
C PRO A 286 -19.04 -5.31 7.50
N GLU A 287 -20.13 -5.55 6.78
CA GLU A 287 -20.57 -6.91 6.36
C GLU A 287 -19.57 -7.57 5.42
N LEU A 288 -18.85 -6.78 4.59
CA LEU A 288 -17.82 -7.31 3.70
C LEU A 288 -16.58 -7.77 4.47
N ALA A 289 -16.26 -7.10 5.55
CA ALA A 289 -15.02 -7.31 6.27
C ALA A 289 -15.10 -8.41 7.34
N VAL A 290 -16.25 -8.60 7.98
CA VAL A 290 -16.43 -9.56 9.09
C VAL A 290 -15.88 -10.95 8.79
N PRO A 291 -16.12 -11.59 7.62
CA PRO A 291 -15.54 -12.89 7.32
C PRO A 291 -14.01 -12.90 7.35
N SER A 292 -13.37 -11.84 6.86
CA SER A 292 -11.91 -11.74 6.83
C SER A 292 -11.31 -11.47 8.21
N PHE A 293 -11.96 -10.66 9.04
CA PHE A 293 -11.52 -10.42 10.42
C PHE A 293 -11.60 -11.66 11.29
N SER A 294 -12.59 -12.55 11.06
CA SER A 294 -12.69 -13.82 11.78
C SER A 294 -11.51 -14.78 11.52
N LEU A 295 -10.79 -14.57 10.42
CA LEU A 295 -9.61 -15.35 10.03
C LEU A 295 -8.32 -14.83 10.66
N ALA A 296 -8.32 -13.63 11.24
CA ALA A 296 -7.13 -12.94 11.71
C ALA A 296 -7.04 -12.89 13.24
N LYS A 297 -5.82 -13.00 13.78
CA LYS A 297 -5.53 -12.81 15.21
C LYS A 297 -5.43 -11.33 15.58
N GLN A 298 -4.83 -10.54 14.70
CA GLN A 298 -4.58 -9.11 14.89
C GLN A 298 -4.80 -8.37 13.57
N ALA A 299 -5.16 -7.08 13.65
CA ALA A 299 -5.30 -6.25 12.47
C ALA A 299 -4.69 -4.86 12.67
N ILE A 300 -4.08 -4.34 11.59
CA ILE A 300 -3.73 -2.93 11.43
C ILE A 300 -4.69 -2.34 10.42
N ILE A 301 -5.41 -1.30 10.80
CA ILE A 301 -6.44 -0.68 9.98
C ILE A 301 -5.97 0.71 9.56
N VAL A 302 -5.79 0.88 8.26
CA VAL A 302 -5.33 2.11 7.63
C VAL A 302 -6.46 2.66 6.75
N GLY A 303 -6.71 3.95 6.84
CA GLY A 303 -7.74 4.60 6.03
C GLY A 303 -8.08 5.98 6.55
N ASP A 304 -9.00 6.63 5.86
CA ASP A 304 -9.41 7.99 6.16
C ASP A 304 -10.95 8.09 6.10
N ILE A 305 -11.55 8.58 7.18
CA ILE A 305 -12.99 8.82 7.25
C ILE A 305 -13.43 10.10 6.52
N GLN A 306 -12.48 10.93 6.13
CA GLN A 306 -12.70 12.18 5.36
C GLN A 306 -12.59 11.95 3.85
N GLN A 307 -12.30 10.72 3.43
CA GLN A 307 -12.33 10.31 2.04
C GLN A 307 -13.65 9.62 1.69
N ILE A 308 -13.77 9.08 0.48
CA ILE A 308 -15.00 8.46 0.00
C ILE A 308 -15.41 7.28 0.90
N GLU A 309 -16.68 7.28 1.26
CA GLU A 309 -17.31 6.21 2.04
C GLU A 309 -17.60 4.97 1.17
N PRO A 310 -17.93 3.80 1.78
CA PRO A 310 -18.31 2.62 1.03
C PRO A 310 -19.52 2.87 0.12
N VAL A 311 -19.60 2.12 -0.97
CA VAL A 311 -20.85 2.04 -1.74
C VAL A 311 -21.73 0.99 -1.06
N TRP A 312 -22.63 1.45 -0.19
CA TRP A 312 -23.52 0.55 0.53
C TRP A 312 -24.57 -0.05 -0.40
N SER A 313 -24.76 -1.36 -0.31
CA SER A 313 -25.76 -2.11 -1.08
C SER A 313 -27.11 -2.21 -0.38
N ILE A 314 -27.19 -1.80 0.88
CA ILE A 314 -28.39 -1.87 1.73
C ILE A 314 -28.83 -0.46 2.08
N SER A 315 -30.14 -0.15 1.93
CA SER A 315 -30.68 1.12 2.36
C SER A 315 -30.82 1.21 3.89
N ASP A 316 -30.92 2.44 4.42
CA ASP A 316 -31.11 2.68 5.85
C ASP A 316 -32.40 2.02 6.37
N GLU A 317 -33.44 1.97 5.57
CA GLU A 317 -34.70 1.32 5.90
C GLU A 317 -34.52 -0.19 6.10
N TYR A 318 -33.86 -0.87 5.18
CA TYR A 318 -33.57 -2.31 5.31
C TYR A 318 -32.64 -2.59 6.49
N SER A 319 -31.63 -1.77 6.71
CA SER A 319 -30.73 -1.89 7.85
C SER A 319 -31.52 -1.76 9.17
N PHE A 320 -32.41 -0.79 9.27
CA PHE A 320 -33.28 -0.59 10.42
C PHE A 320 -34.25 -1.77 10.64
N ILE A 321 -34.92 -2.25 9.57
CA ILE A 321 -35.86 -3.38 9.65
C ILE A 321 -35.15 -4.63 10.19
N ASN A 322 -33.94 -4.92 9.70
CA ASN A 322 -33.14 -6.06 10.16
C ASN A 322 -32.81 -5.95 11.66
N LEU A 323 -32.36 -4.76 12.11
CA LEU A 323 -32.06 -4.54 13.53
C LEU A 323 -33.31 -4.64 14.42
N LYS A 324 -34.46 -4.18 13.93
CA LYS A 324 -35.74 -4.27 14.63
C LYS A 324 -36.20 -5.71 14.73
N ASN A 325 -36.12 -6.48 13.64
CA ASN A 325 -36.49 -7.91 13.64
C ASN A 325 -35.64 -8.76 14.59
N LEU A 326 -34.36 -8.37 14.75
CA LEU A 326 -33.44 -8.99 15.69
C LEU A 326 -33.64 -8.50 17.15
N GLY A 327 -34.58 -7.60 17.41
CA GLY A 327 -34.81 -7.03 18.73
C GLY A 327 -33.68 -6.11 19.24
N ILE A 328 -32.78 -5.67 18.35
CA ILE A 328 -31.65 -4.84 18.72
C ILE A 328 -32.08 -3.39 18.97
N VAL A 329 -32.98 -2.88 18.14
CA VAL A 329 -33.55 -1.53 18.25
C VAL A 329 -35.08 -1.54 18.15
N SER A 330 -35.75 -0.56 18.75
CA SER A 330 -37.21 -0.43 18.68
C SER A 330 -37.67 0.53 17.59
N ASN A 331 -36.93 1.63 17.42
CA ASN A 331 -37.21 2.68 16.41
C ASN A 331 -35.91 3.38 15.99
N GLN A 332 -35.95 4.10 14.86
CA GLN A 332 -34.79 4.82 14.32
C GLN A 332 -34.36 6.04 15.15
N SER A 333 -35.29 6.62 15.93
CA SER A 333 -35.00 7.75 16.81
C SER A 333 -34.42 7.34 18.16
N SER A 334 -34.26 6.01 18.42
CA SER A 334 -33.69 5.50 19.68
C SER A 334 -32.22 5.87 19.82
N GLU A 335 -31.77 6.14 21.04
CA GLU A 335 -30.35 6.38 21.34
C GLU A 335 -29.46 5.24 20.86
N LYS A 336 -29.96 3.99 20.98
CA LYS A 336 -29.23 2.81 20.53
C LYS A 336 -29.03 2.79 19.02
N TYR A 337 -30.04 3.18 18.21
CA TYR A 337 -29.89 3.27 16.77
C TYR A 337 -28.87 4.35 16.40
N ARG A 338 -28.97 5.55 16.97
CA ARG A 338 -28.00 6.65 16.77
C ARG A 338 -26.59 6.26 17.21
N PHE A 339 -26.46 5.50 18.30
CA PHE A 339 -25.17 4.97 18.74
C PHE A 339 -24.56 4.04 17.67
N LEU A 340 -25.34 3.10 17.12
CA LEU A 340 -24.88 2.19 16.08
C LEU A 340 -24.48 2.95 14.80
N GLU A 341 -25.28 3.89 14.37
CA GLU A 341 -25.03 4.75 13.20
C GLU A 341 -23.76 5.57 13.36
N ASN A 342 -23.67 6.36 14.42
CA ASN A 342 -22.53 7.27 14.67
C ASN A 342 -21.20 6.54 14.87
N ASN A 343 -21.23 5.27 15.26
CA ASN A 343 -20.03 4.48 15.46
C ASN A 343 -19.73 3.49 14.30
N GLY A 344 -20.49 3.58 13.20
CA GLY A 344 -20.21 2.84 11.98
C GLY A 344 -20.61 1.36 11.99
N PHE A 345 -21.56 0.97 12.86
CA PHE A 345 -22.03 -0.43 12.94
C PHE A 345 -23.09 -0.78 11.89
N LEU A 346 -23.69 0.20 11.22
CA LEU A 346 -24.74 -0.04 10.24
C LEU A 346 -24.15 -0.43 8.88
N SER A 347 -24.73 -1.45 8.23
CA SER A 347 -24.35 -1.83 6.86
C SER A 347 -24.76 -0.79 5.81
N SER A 348 -25.61 0.17 6.17
CA SER A 348 -26.08 1.25 5.29
C SER A 348 -25.28 2.55 5.40
N SER A 349 -24.43 2.70 6.42
CA SER A 349 -23.68 3.95 6.68
C SER A 349 -22.34 3.74 7.38
N GLY A 350 -22.01 2.49 7.71
CA GLY A 350 -20.80 2.12 8.43
C GLY A 350 -19.57 1.91 7.54
N SER A 351 -18.40 1.98 8.15
CA SER A 351 -17.15 1.54 7.55
C SER A 351 -16.23 0.93 8.60
N ILE A 352 -15.29 0.10 8.14
CA ILE A 352 -14.30 -0.52 9.04
C ILE A 352 -13.43 0.54 9.72
N MET A 353 -13.13 1.65 9.06
CA MET A 353 -12.37 2.73 9.70
C MET A 353 -13.13 3.38 10.86
N LYS A 354 -14.44 3.62 10.71
CA LYS A 354 -15.29 4.13 11.81
C LYS A 354 -15.30 3.14 12.99
N LEU A 355 -15.47 1.85 12.73
CA LEU A 355 -15.45 0.79 13.75
C LEU A 355 -14.09 0.68 14.45
N ALA A 356 -13.00 0.70 13.68
CA ALA A 356 -11.65 0.64 14.21
C ALA A 356 -11.35 1.83 15.12
N ARG A 357 -11.72 3.03 14.69
CA ARG A 357 -11.58 4.25 15.50
C ARG A 357 -12.35 4.15 16.82
N LYS A 358 -13.55 3.58 16.81
CA LYS A 358 -14.32 3.34 18.03
C LYS A 358 -13.66 2.35 18.98
N SER A 359 -13.13 1.25 18.42
CA SER A 359 -12.53 0.15 19.17
C SER A 359 -11.08 0.41 19.59
N CYS A 360 -10.41 1.40 19.01
CA CYS A 360 -9.02 1.70 19.30
C CYS A 360 -8.84 2.20 20.73
N ASN A 361 -7.93 1.55 21.47
CA ASN A 361 -7.56 1.96 22.83
C ASN A 361 -6.37 2.92 22.85
N PHE A 362 -5.72 3.09 21.71
CA PHE A 362 -4.55 3.97 21.56
C PHE A 362 -5.01 5.40 21.22
N THR A 363 -4.49 6.39 21.91
CA THR A 363 -4.85 7.81 21.72
C THR A 363 -3.59 8.63 21.53
N VAL A 364 -3.56 9.44 20.47
CA VAL A 364 -2.49 10.40 20.18
C VAL A 364 -3.08 11.79 20.11
N LYS A 365 -2.56 12.72 20.91
CA LYS A 365 -3.03 14.13 20.97
C LYS A 365 -4.56 14.27 21.12
N GLY A 366 -5.17 13.38 21.92
CA GLY A 366 -6.61 13.41 22.20
C GLY A 366 -7.50 12.71 21.17
N GLU A 367 -6.95 12.21 20.06
CA GLU A 367 -7.69 11.43 19.05
C GLU A 367 -7.34 9.94 19.13
N LYS A 368 -8.32 9.10 18.84
CA LYS A 368 -8.14 7.64 18.80
C LYS A 368 -7.39 7.22 17.53
N GLY A 369 -6.37 6.40 17.71
CA GLY A 369 -5.48 5.94 16.65
C GLY A 369 -4.30 6.89 16.40
N ALA A 370 -3.49 6.59 15.39
CA ALA A 370 -2.41 7.44 14.91
C ALA A 370 -2.84 8.19 13.66
N PHE A 371 -2.40 9.42 13.50
CA PHE A 371 -2.63 10.24 12.34
C PHE A 371 -1.31 10.48 11.60
N LEU A 372 -1.25 10.13 10.29
CA LEU A 372 -0.11 10.39 9.44
C LEU A 372 -0.15 11.85 8.99
N THR A 373 0.73 12.68 9.53
CA THR A 373 0.70 14.13 9.33
C THR A 373 1.41 14.57 8.05
N GLU A 374 2.48 13.89 7.65
CA GLU A 374 3.27 14.31 6.50
C GLU A 374 2.59 13.99 5.17
N HIS A 375 2.43 15.01 4.34
CA HIS A 375 1.92 14.88 2.98
C HIS A 375 3.03 15.08 1.95
N ARG A 376 3.26 14.04 1.10
CA ARG A 376 4.32 14.02 0.10
C ARG A 376 3.82 13.68 -1.32
N ARG A 377 2.52 13.57 -1.52
CA ARG A 377 1.91 13.10 -2.79
C ARG A 377 1.83 14.24 -3.82
N CYS A 378 1.06 15.27 -3.54
CA CYS A 378 0.91 16.44 -4.42
C CYS A 378 1.66 17.67 -3.88
N VAL A 379 1.84 18.67 -4.72
CA VAL A 379 2.50 19.93 -4.34
C VAL A 379 1.70 20.68 -3.26
N ASP A 380 2.39 21.49 -2.47
CA ASP A 380 1.84 22.10 -1.26
C ASP A 380 0.63 23.00 -1.57
N SER A 381 0.63 23.71 -2.69
CA SER A 381 -0.50 24.56 -3.12
C SER A 381 -1.76 23.77 -3.47
N ILE A 382 -1.64 22.50 -3.89
CA ILE A 382 -2.81 21.64 -4.15
C ILE A 382 -3.39 21.15 -2.83
N ILE A 383 -2.55 20.56 -1.95
CA ILE A 383 -3.04 20.00 -0.69
C ILE A 383 -3.53 21.06 0.30
N ALA A 384 -3.13 22.33 0.15
CA ALA A 384 -3.56 23.42 1.03
C ALA A 384 -5.09 23.48 1.17
N TYR A 385 -5.83 23.31 0.07
CA TYR A 385 -7.29 23.28 0.11
C TYR A 385 -7.83 22.18 1.05
N CYS A 386 -7.36 20.94 0.87
CA CYS A 386 -7.78 19.82 1.72
C CYS A 386 -7.30 20.02 3.17
N ASN A 387 -6.09 20.56 3.36
CA ASN A 387 -5.57 20.81 4.69
C ASN A 387 -6.40 21.83 5.47
N ASP A 388 -6.83 22.90 4.81
CA ASP A 388 -7.61 23.96 5.45
C ASP A 388 -9.05 23.50 5.75
N TYR A 389 -9.75 22.96 4.74
CA TYR A 389 -11.18 22.67 4.85
C TYR A 389 -11.51 21.29 5.43
N VAL A 390 -10.64 20.30 5.24
CA VAL A 390 -10.89 18.91 5.65
C VAL A 390 -10.08 18.50 6.87
N TYR A 391 -8.78 18.80 6.86
CA TYR A 391 -7.85 18.35 7.91
C TYR A 391 -7.52 19.42 8.95
N HIS A 392 -8.08 20.63 8.81
CA HIS A 392 -7.97 21.73 9.76
C HIS A 392 -6.51 22.07 10.15
N GLY A 393 -5.64 22.17 9.15
CA GLY A 393 -4.24 22.53 9.32
C GLY A 393 -3.33 21.41 9.90
N ARG A 394 -3.82 20.17 10.00
CA ARG A 394 -3.07 19.06 10.62
C ARG A 394 -2.05 18.41 9.72
N LEU A 395 -2.18 18.56 8.40
CA LEU A 395 -1.20 18.04 7.48
C LEU A 395 0.05 18.92 7.43
N LEU A 396 1.19 18.29 7.29
CA LEU A 396 2.50 18.92 7.08
C LEU A 396 2.91 18.70 5.63
N PRO A 397 2.69 19.66 4.73
CA PRO A 397 3.12 19.56 3.34
C PRO A 397 4.66 19.44 3.28
N LYS A 398 5.14 18.46 2.50
CA LYS A 398 6.57 18.13 2.37
C LYS A 398 7.00 17.93 0.91
N LYS A 399 6.12 18.21 -0.05
CA LYS A 399 6.41 18.05 -1.48
C LYS A 399 7.07 19.29 -2.08
N GLY A 400 6.84 20.47 -1.49
CA GLY A 400 7.18 21.76 -2.08
C GLY A 400 6.22 22.15 -3.22
N ASN A 401 6.51 23.27 -3.89
CA ASN A 401 5.67 23.82 -4.96
C ASN A 401 6.29 23.70 -6.35
N GLU A 402 7.39 22.95 -6.49
CA GLU A 402 8.03 22.79 -7.80
C GLU A 402 7.21 21.85 -8.69
N VAL A 403 6.87 22.33 -9.90
CA VAL A 403 6.20 21.56 -10.94
C VAL A 403 7.17 21.28 -12.09
N LYS A 404 7.11 20.06 -12.62
CA LYS A 404 8.02 19.63 -13.70
C LYS A 404 7.69 20.30 -15.03
N TYR A 405 6.42 20.48 -15.35
CA TYR A 405 5.98 21.18 -16.56
C TYR A 405 5.66 22.64 -16.24
N LYS A 406 6.65 23.51 -16.48
CA LYS A 406 6.58 24.93 -16.08
C LYS A 406 5.64 25.81 -16.90
N SER A 407 5.09 25.29 -18.01
CA SER A 407 4.09 25.98 -18.81
C SER A 407 2.70 26.00 -18.17
N LEU A 408 2.49 25.16 -17.15
CA LEU A 408 1.25 25.12 -16.37
C LEU A 408 1.49 25.53 -14.92
N PRO A 409 0.55 26.23 -14.30
CA PRO A 409 0.58 26.44 -12.85
C PRO A 409 0.37 25.10 -12.12
N SER A 410 0.80 25.02 -10.86
CA SER A 410 0.56 23.85 -10.03
C SER A 410 -0.95 23.56 -9.81
N LYS A 411 -1.76 24.62 -9.84
CA LYS A 411 -3.21 24.56 -9.72
C LYS A 411 -3.82 25.68 -10.59
N GLY A 412 -4.85 25.35 -11.36
CA GLY A 412 -5.55 26.32 -12.20
C GLY A 412 -6.96 25.88 -12.54
N TYR A 413 -7.72 26.71 -13.16
CA TYR A 413 -9.04 26.41 -13.69
C TYR A 413 -9.24 27.02 -15.06
N VAL A 414 -10.11 26.40 -15.86
CA VAL A 414 -10.58 26.93 -17.14
C VAL A 414 -12.09 27.04 -17.06
N HIS A 415 -12.62 28.23 -17.31
CA HIS A 415 -14.05 28.44 -17.38
C HIS A 415 -14.56 28.08 -18.78
N ILE A 416 -15.50 27.14 -18.85
CA ILE A 416 -16.18 26.77 -20.10
C ILE A 416 -17.61 27.33 -20.02
N ASN A 417 -17.91 28.31 -20.86
CA ASN A 417 -19.25 28.92 -20.92
C ASN A 417 -20.24 27.99 -21.62
N SER A 418 -20.81 27.05 -20.88
CA SER A 418 -21.73 26.04 -21.38
C SER A 418 -22.64 25.53 -20.27
N TYR A 419 -23.66 24.77 -20.64
CA TYR A 419 -24.64 24.20 -19.71
C TYR A 419 -24.50 22.69 -19.62
N SER A 420 -24.75 22.15 -18.43
CA SER A 420 -24.85 20.72 -18.25
C SER A 420 -26.17 20.16 -18.82
N SER A 421 -26.13 18.94 -19.29
CA SER A 421 -27.33 18.22 -19.75
C SER A 421 -27.61 17.03 -18.82
N PRO A 422 -28.83 16.94 -18.25
CA PRO A 422 -29.19 15.76 -17.48
C PRO A 422 -29.48 14.57 -18.40
N GLU A 423 -29.00 13.40 -17.97
CA GLU A 423 -29.32 12.14 -18.62
C GLU A 423 -30.52 11.46 -17.96
N LYS A 424 -31.21 10.55 -18.69
CA LYS A 424 -32.38 9.80 -18.17
C LYS A 424 -32.08 9.01 -16.89
N THR A 425 -30.81 8.69 -16.65
CA THR A 425 -30.31 7.95 -15.48
C THR A 425 -30.06 8.83 -14.25
N GLY A 426 -30.32 10.15 -14.33
CA GLY A 426 -29.96 11.10 -13.28
C GLY A 426 -28.49 11.53 -13.27
N SER A 427 -27.66 10.97 -14.16
CA SER A 427 -26.28 11.42 -14.39
C SER A 427 -26.28 12.69 -15.24
N ARG A 428 -25.17 13.44 -15.24
CA ARG A 428 -25.01 14.68 -15.98
C ARG A 428 -23.80 14.64 -16.89
N LEU A 429 -23.84 15.40 -17.97
CA LEU A 429 -22.68 15.62 -18.83
C LEU A 429 -22.62 17.08 -19.33
N ASN A 430 -21.43 17.52 -19.65
CA ASN A 430 -21.14 18.77 -20.32
C ASN A 430 -20.25 18.50 -21.52
N ARG A 431 -20.85 18.52 -22.72
CA ARG A 431 -20.15 18.16 -23.96
C ARG A 431 -19.03 19.15 -24.28
N ALA A 432 -19.25 20.45 -24.08
CA ALA A 432 -18.24 21.45 -24.36
C ALA A 432 -17.01 21.30 -23.44
N GLU A 433 -17.23 20.91 -22.19
CA GLU A 433 -16.14 20.59 -21.24
C GLU A 433 -15.36 19.35 -21.70
N ALA A 434 -16.04 18.30 -22.16
CA ALA A 434 -15.41 17.11 -22.71
C ALA A 434 -14.60 17.41 -23.99
N GLU A 435 -15.14 18.21 -24.92
CA GLU A 435 -14.44 18.65 -26.13
C GLU A 435 -13.20 19.50 -25.77
N ALA A 436 -13.30 20.42 -24.82
CA ALA A 436 -12.19 21.26 -24.38
C ALA A 436 -11.04 20.41 -23.78
N ILE A 437 -11.36 19.39 -22.97
CA ILE A 437 -10.37 18.45 -22.42
C ILE A 437 -9.63 17.73 -23.55
N VAL A 438 -10.34 17.20 -24.54
CA VAL A 438 -9.70 16.47 -25.64
C VAL A 438 -8.85 17.39 -26.51
N CYS A 439 -9.33 18.60 -26.81
CA CYS A 439 -8.56 19.60 -27.53
C CYS A 439 -7.27 19.98 -26.77
N TRP A 440 -7.34 20.13 -25.46
CA TRP A 440 -6.17 20.40 -24.65
C TRP A 440 -5.17 19.24 -24.67
N LEU A 441 -5.65 17.99 -24.58
CA LEU A 441 -4.79 16.80 -24.69
C LEU A 441 -4.05 16.76 -26.04
N GLU A 442 -4.74 17.07 -27.15
CA GLU A 442 -4.12 17.12 -28.48
C GLU A 442 -3.04 18.19 -28.58
N LEU A 443 -3.25 19.37 -27.97
CA LEU A 443 -2.32 20.48 -27.99
C LEU A 443 -1.06 20.22 -27.15
N GLU A 444 -1.23 19.59 -25.99
CA GLU A 444 -0.16 19.49 -24.98
C GLU A 444 0.58 18.14 -24.99
N LYS A 445 0.03 17.12 -25.64
CA LYS A 445 0.56 15.73 -25.61
C LYS A 445 2.07 15.68 -25.82
N ASP A 446 2.55 16.21 -26.95
CA ASP A 446 3.96 16.06 -27.35
C ASP A 446 4.90 16.81 -26.40
N ASN A 447 4.49 17.98 -25.90
CA ASN A 447 5.22 18.74 -24.91
C ASN A 447 5.31 18.01 -23.57
N LEU A 448 4.22 17.39 -23.14
CA LEU A 448 4.14 16.63 -21.90
C LEU A 448 4.98 15.36 -22.00
N GLU A 449 4.83 14.57 -23.06
CA GLU A 449 5.61 13.35 -23.26
C GLU A 449 7.12 13.64 -23.30
N LYS A 450 7.53 14.71 -23.98
CA LYS A 450 8.92 15.18 -24.00
C LYS A 450 9.43 15.56 -22.61
N THR A 451 8.62 16.29 -21.83
CA THR A 451 9.01 16.78 -20.50
C THR A 451 9.11 15.66 -19.48
N TYR A 452 8.11 14.79 -19.46
CA TYR A 452 8.02 13.70 -18.46
C TYR A 452 8.79 12.45 -18.89
N LYS A 453 9.13 12.31 -20.17
CA LYS A 453 9.74 11.10 -20.79
C LYS A 453 8.90 9.86 -20.55
N LYS A 454 7.60 10.01 -20.68
CA LYS A 454 6.59 8.99 -20.46
C LYS A 454 5.43 9.16 -21.44
N PRO A 455 4.68 8.09 -21.77
CA PRO A 455 3.49 8.22 -22.61
C PRO A 455 2.39 8.99 -21.87
N ILE A 456 1.52 9.66 -22.60
CA ILE A 456 0.49 10.57 -22.06
C ILE A 456 -0.42 9.93 -21.01
N HIS A 457 -0.73 8.64 -21.15
CA HIS A 457 -1.59 7.91 -20.22
C HIS A 457 -0.96 7.67 -18.83
N GLU A 458 0.37 7.80 -18.71
CA GLU A 458 1.07 7.80 -17.43
C GLU A 458 1.26 9.20 -16.83
N ILE A 459 0.93 10.25 -17.60
CA ILE A 459 1.14 11.64 -17.20
C ILE A 459 -0.17 12.30 -16.77
N VAL A 460 -1.26 12.07 -17.53
CA VAL A 460 -2.53 12.76 -17.36
C VAL A 460 -3.64 11.77 -17.02
N ALA A 461 -4.41 12.09 -15.97
CA ALA A 461 -5.69 11.46 -15.67
C ALA A 461 -6.82 12.46 -15.80
N VAL A 462 -8.00 12.00 -16.21
CA VAL A 462 -9.23 12.80 -16.26
C VAL A 462 -10.23 12.25 -15.26
N VAL A 463 -10.66 13.09 -14.33
CA VAL A 463 -11.55 12.73 -13.22
C VAL A 463 -12.84 13.53 -13.32
N THR A 464 -13.98 12.90 -13.08
CA THR A 464 -15.29 13.56 -13.07
C THR A 464 -16.21 12.95 -11.99
N PRO A 465 -17.19 13.64 -11.46
CA PRO A 465 -18.20 13.06 -10.57
C PRO A 465 -19.21 12.16 -11.26
N PHE A 466 -19.35 12.26 -12.61
CA PHE A 466 -20.51 11.71 -13.33
C PHE A 466 -20.10 10.67 -14.38
N LYS A 467 -20.74 9.49 -14.35
CA LYS A 467 -20.51 8.43 -15.35
C LYS A 467 -20.86 8.86 -16.78
N ALA A 468 -21.89 9.70 -16.94
CA ALA A 468 -22.24 10.22 -18.27
C ALA A 468 -21.13 11.11 -18.84
N GLN A 469 -20.46 11.90 -18.01
CA GLN A 469 -19.33 12.72 -18.43
C GLN A 469 -18.10 11.87 -18.79
N GLU A 470 -17.83 10.82 -18.02
CA GLU A 470 -16.79 9.84 -18.38
C GLU A 470 -17.03 9.25 -19.79
N ALA A 471 -18.26 8.80 -20.05
CA ALA A 471 -18.65 8.27 -21.35
C ALA A 471 -18.53 9.31 -22.47
N GLU A 472 -18.95 10.56 -22.22
CA GLU A 472 -18.85 11.66 -23.18
C GLU A 472 -17.38 12.01 -23.49
N ILE A 473 -16.49 12.07 -22.49
CA ILE A 473 -15.06 12.31 -22.71
C ILE A 473 -14.47 11.21 -23.59
N ARG A 474 -14.77 9.94 -23.33
CA ARG A 474 -14.32 8.82 -24.16
C ARG A 474 -14.88 8.89 -25.59
N HIS A 475 -16.15 9.30 -25.74
CA HIS A 475 -16.77 9.52 -27.05
C HIS A 475 -16.08 10.65 -27.81
N GLN A 476 -15.77 11.77 -27.17
CA GLN A 476 -15.05 12.88 -27.82
C GLN A 476 -13.61 12.50 -28.20
N ILE A 477 -12.92 11.70 -27.38
CA ILE A 477 -11.61 11.13 -27.74
C ILE A 477 -11.72 10.32 -29.02
N GLN A 478 -12.71 9.42 -29.10
CA GLN A 478 -12.93 8.59 -30.30
C GLN A 478 -13.18 9.46 -31.54
N LYS A 479 -14.00 10.50 -31.41
CA LYS A 479 -14.39 11.38 -32.49
C LYS A 479 -13.24 12.26 -33.01
N ILE A 480 -12.43 12.81 -32.13
CA ILE A 480 -11.39 13.81 -32.44
C ILE A 480 -10.06 13.13 -32.74
N SER A 481 -9.67 12.13 -31.95
CA SER A 481 -8.29 11.58 -31.95
C SER A 481 -8.21 10.13 -32.46
N GLY A 482 -9.35 9.45 -32.62
CA GLY A 482 -9.40 8.00 -32.91
C GLY A 482 -9.13 7.14 -31.65
N ASN A 483 -9.48 5.86 -31.72
CA ASN A 483 -9.48 4.95 -30.56
C ASN A 483 -8.09 4.61 -29.99
N GLU A 484 -7.04 4.59 -30.81
CA GLU A 484 -5.75 4.03 -30.42
C GLU A 484 -4.89 5.01 -29.60
N LYS A 485 -4.99 6.32 -29.88
CA LYS A 485 -4.08 7.35 -29.35
C LYS A 485 -4.16 7.50 -27.82
N TYR A 486 -5.34 7.35 -27.24
CA TYR A 486 -5.61 7.55 -25.81
C TYR A 486 -6.29 6.33 -25.16
N LYS A 487 -6.12 5.14 -25.73
CA LYS A 487 -6.75 3.90 -25.30
C LYS A 487 -6.54 3.58 -23.82
N ASP A 488 -5.31 3.77 -23.36
CA ASP A 488 -4.89 3.42 -22.00
C ASP A 488 -5.03 4.58 -21.01
N MET A 489 -5.64 5.72 -21.43
CA MET A 489 -5.82 6.87 -20.55
C MET A 489 -6.72 6.56 -19.36
N ILE A 490 -6.28 7.02 -18.21
CA ILE A 490 -7.03 6.97 -16.94
C ILE A 490 -8.14 8.03 -17.03
N ILE A 491 -9.35 7.59 -17.32
CA ILE A 491 -10.55 8.44 -17.34
C ILE A 491 -11.61 7.73 -16.50
N GLY A 492 -12.17 8.41 -15.51
CA GLY A 492 -13.15 7.77 -14.66
C GLY A 492 -13.79 8.68 -13.64
N THR A 493 -14.72 8.11 -12.88
CA THR A 493 -15.33 8.82 -11.76
C THR A 493 -14.37 8.85 -10.57
N VAL A 494 -14.55 9.84 -9.67
CA VAL A 494 -13.76 9.97 -8.44
C VAL A 494 -13.74 8.64 -7.66
N HIS A 495 -14.87 7.94 -7.58
CA HIS A 495 -14.96 6.61 -6.93
C HIS A 495 -14.13 5.53 -7.64
N SER A 496 -14.11 5.53 -8.98
CA SER A 496 -13.39 4.50 -9.75
C SER A 496 -11.88 4.71 -9.78
N LEU A 497 -11.42 5.95 -9.57
CA LEU A 497 -10.01 6.34 -9.66
C LEU A 497 -9.34 6.56 -8.30
N GLN A 498 -10.04 6.31 -7.22
CA GLN A 498 -9.44 6.43 -5.88
C GLN A 498 -8.21 5.52 -5.75
N GLY A 499 -7.12 6.09 -5.20
CA GLY A 499 -5.82 5.42 -5.13
C GLY A 499 -4.96 5.54 -6.39
N ALA A 500 -5.50 5.98 -7.54
CA ALA A 500 -4.70 6.29 -8.72
C ALA A 500 -3.87 7.57 -8.51
N GLN A 501 -2.75 7.67 -9.22
CA GLN A 501 -1.86 8.84 -9.16
C GLN A 501 -1.34 9.16 -10.55
N CYS A 502 -1.46 10.44 -10.92
CA CYS A 502 -0.86 10.96 -12.15
C CYS A 502 -0.20 12.31 -11.88
N PRO A 503 0.87 12.65 -12.62
CA PRO A 503 1.51 13.96 -12.52
C PRO A 503 0.57 15.14 -12.75
N ILE A 504 -0.43 14.99 -13.63
CA ILE A 504 -1.43 16.00 -13.98
C ILE A 504 -2.81 15.37 -13.86
N VAL A 505 -3.73 16.04 -13.20
CA VAL A 505 -5.14 15.64 -13.10
C VAL A 505 -6.02 16.74 -13.67
N LEU A 506 -6.84 16.39 -14.65
CA LEU A 506 -7.91 17.24 -15.19
C LEU A 506 -9.21 16.88 -14.50
N PHE A 507 -9.79 17.81 -13.77
CA PHE A 507 -11.05 17.59 -13.05
C PHE A 507 -12.20 18.26 -13.79
N SER A 508 -13.08 17.45 -14.39
CA SER A 508 -14.27 17.88 -15.11
C SER A 508 -15.44 17.96 -14.15
N THR A 509 -15.82 19.16 -13.76
CA THR A 509 -16.88 19.39 -12.74
C THR A 509 -18.28 19.23 -13.26
N VAL A 510 -18.50 19.46 -14.56
CA VAL A 510 -19.77 19.38 -15.28
C VAL A 510 -20.80 20.45 -14.88
N ASN A 511 -20.77 20.92 -13.64
CA ASN A 511 -21.76 21.87 -13.13
C ASN A 511 -21.72 23.20 -13.86
N SER A 512 -22.89 23.70 -14.25
CA SER A 512 -23.10 25.05 -14.75
C SER A 512 -23.62 25.99 -13.65
N PRO A 513 -23.57 27.32 -13.84
CA PRO A 513 -24.05 28.29 -12.85
C PRO A 513 -25.51 28.10 -12.40
N GLU A 514 -26.32 27.46 -13.23
CA GLU A 514 -27.73 27.18 -12.94
C GLU A 514 -27.96 25.87 -12.17
N ASP A 515 -26.89 25.10 -11.97
CA ASP A 515 -26.96 23.84 -11.24
C ASP A 515 -26.90 24.08 -9.74
N HIS A 516 -28.01 23.88 -9.06
CA HIS A 516 -28.08 23.91 -7.59
C HIS A 516 -27.68 22.59 -6.93
N SER A 517 -26.89 21.77 -7.61
CA SER A 517 -26.49 20.46 -7.10
C SER A 517 -25.35 20.58 -6.11
N LEU A 518 -25.61 20.25 -4.86
CA LEU A 518 -24.61 20.08 -3.80
C LEU A 518 -23.91 18.71 -3.89
N PHE A 519 -23.79 18.13 -5.10
CA PHE A 519 -23.25 16.78 -5.27
C PHE A 519 -21.82 16.62 -4.71
N MET A 520 -21.03 17.69 -4.76
CA MET A 520 -19.66 17.68 -4.23
C MET A 520 -19.57 17.94 -2.73
N GLU A 521 -20.65 18.48 -2.14
CA GLU A 521 -20.75 18.84 -0.72
C GLU A 521 -21.95 18.16 -0.06
N ARG A 522 -22.24 16.93 -0.47
CA ARG A 522 -23.38 16.19 0.05
C ARG A 522 -23.27 16.06 1.58
N ASP A 523 -24.31 16.47 2.26
CA ASP A 523 -24.42 16.46 3.73
C ASP A 523 -23.30 17.26 4.44
N GLY A 524 -22.78 18.32 3.79
CA GLY A 524 -21.68 19.14 4.32
C GLY A 524 -20.32 18.43 4.33
N LYS A 525 -20.17 17.34 3.56
CA LYS A 525 -18.93 16.57 3.49
C LYS A 525 -18.18 16.86 2.19
N TYR A 526 -16.90 17.20 2.31
CA TYR A 526 -16.01 17.45 1.17
C TYR A 526 -15.27 16.18 0.69
N ASN A 527 -15.75 15.00 1.07
CA ASN A 527 -15.05 13.72 0.84
C ASN A 527 -14.71 13.50 -0.63
N MET A 528 -15.62 13.83 -1.54
CA MET A 528 -15.39 13.67 -2.97
C MET A 528 -14.30 14.61 -3.50
N LEU A 529 -14.32 15.88 -3.13
CA LEU A 529 -13.28 16.84 -3.52
C LEU A 529 -11.94 16.49 -2.90
N ASN A 530 -11.93 16.03 -1.64
CA ASN A 530 -10.72 15.59 -0.96
C ASN A 530 -10.01 14.41 -1.66
N VAL A 531 -10.74 13.56 -2.36
CA VAL A 531 -10.16 12.46 -3.15
C VAL A 531 -9.82 12.89 -4.57
N ALA A 532 -10.59 13.82 -5.16
CA ALA A 532 -10.34 14.30 -6.52
C ALA A 532 -9.09 15.19 -6.62
N ILE A 533 -8.76 15.87 -5.53
CA ILE A 533 -7.59 16.74 -5.37
C ILE A 533 -6.39 15.92 -4.90
#